data_96e67a80eb941736b8716862cac5126f
#
_entry.id   96e67a80eb941736b8716862cac5126f
#
_cell.length_a   1.000
_cell.length_b   1.000
_cell.length_c   1.000
_cell.angle_alpha   90.00
_cell.angle_beta   90.00
_cell.angle_gamma   90.00
#
_symmetry.space_group_name_H-M   'P 1'
#
loop_
_entity.id
_entity.type
_entity.pdbx_description
1 polymer ?
#
loop_
_entity_poly.entity_id
_entity_poly.type
_entity_poly.pdbx_seq_one_letter_code
_entity_poly.pdbx_strand_id
1 'polypeptide(L)'
;MKVILLDEIKGKGGEGDVVEVAQGYAENFLFPKKLAVAATKGNLKQLDERRNNIAKREAVRLATANETKAAFEGKTVTVDVKVGDEGILFGSVTAAMIADAIKAQLGMDIDRKRVELGKPIKVAGAHTVAISLYREIKAEVVVLVGVTLSLIHISEPTRPLYI
;
A
#
# COMPACT_ATOMS: atom_id res chain seq x y z
N MET A 1 -20.07 17.00 27.22
CA MET A 1 -18.66 17.28 27.45
C MET A 1 -17.90 17.16 26.13
N LYS A 2 -17.11 18.16 25.83
CA LYS A 2 -16.26 18.12 24.62
C LYS A 2 -14.94 17.47 24.94
N VAL A 3 -14.52 16.53 24.10
CA VAL A 3 -13.26 15.82 24.24
C VAL A 3 -12.53 15.81 22.92
N ILE A 4 -11.22 15.72 22.98
CA ILE A 4 -10.34 15.58 21.83
C ILE A 4 -9.95 14.11 21.71
N LEU A 5 -10.23 13.49 20.59
CA LEU A 5 -9.88 12.11 20.35
C LEU A 5 -8.38 11.97 20.08
N LEU A 6 -7.73 11.05 20.76
CA LEU A 6 -6.31 10.69 20.55
C LEU A 6 -6.15 9.51 19.62
N ASP A 7 -7.23 8.77 19.38
CA ASP A 7 -7.25 7.60 18.51
C ASP A 7 -8.57 7.54 17.76
N GLU A 8 -8.63 6.76 16.72
CA GLU A 8 -9.83 6.58 15.91
C GLU A 8 -10.89 5.76 16.68
N ILE A 9 -12.08 6.31 16.81
CA ILE A 9 -13.22 5.62 17.42
C ILE A 9 -14.33 5.47 16.37
N LYS A 10 -14.68 4.24 16.08
CA LYS A 10 -15.76 3.94 15.13
C LYS A 10 -17.05 4.64 15.52
N GLY A 11 -17.61 5.42 14.60
CA GLY A 11 -18.85 6.15 14.82
C GLY A 11 -18.72 7.45 15.59
N LYS A 12 -17.53 7.84 16.01
CA LYS A 12 -17.31 9.11 16.74
C LYS A 12 -16.37 10.06 16.01
N GLY A 13 -15.31 9.58 15.44
CA GLY A 13 -14.35 10.40 14.69
C GLY A 13 -12.95 9.82 14.70
N GLY A 14 -12.04 10.52 14.04
CA GLY A 14 -10.62 10.14 13.95
C GLY A 14 -9.74 10.84 14.98
N GLU A 15 -8.46 10.52 14.94
CA GLU A 15 -7.45 11.15 15.77
C GLU A 15 -7.43 12.67 15.55
N GLY A 16 -7.50 13.41 16.64
CA GLY A 16 -7.48 14.88 16.61
C GLY A 16 -8.83 15.54 16.41
N ASP A 17 -9.91 14.79 16.36
CA ASP A 17 -11.25 15.35 16.27
C ASP A 17 -11.80 15.78 17.64
N VAL A 18 -12.48 16.91 17.67
CA VAL A 18 -13.19 17.38 18.85
C VAL A 18 -14.64 16.92 18.75
N VAL A 19 -15.03 16.05 19.64
CA VAL A 19 -16.39 15.49 19.66
C VAL A 19 -17.08 15.76 21.00
N GLU A 20 -18.39 15.82 20.97
CA GLU A 20 -19.19 15.95 22.17
C GLU A 20 -19.71 14.57 22.60
N VAL A 21 -19.42 14.18 23.81
CA VAL A 21 -19.81 12.90 24.40
C VAL A 21 -20.39 13.10 25.78
N ALA A 22 -21.12 12.10 26.26
CA ALA A 22 -21.61 12.12 27.64
C ALA A 22 -20.42 12.10 28.62
N GLN A 23 -20.54 12.85 29.70
CA GLN A 23 -19.48 12.93 30.72
C GLN A 23 -19.10 11.56 31.27
N GLY A 24 -20.08 10.72 31.61
CA GLY A 24 -19.82 9.39 32.10
C GLY A 24 -19.09 8.50 31.10
N TYR A 25 -19.40 8.60 29.83
CA TYR A 25 -18.68 7.87 28.78
C TYR A 25 -17.23 8.34 28.67
N ALA A 26 -16.99 9.65 28.69
CA ALA A 26 -15.66 10.20 28.64
C ALA A 26 -14.82 9.77 29.85
N GLU A 27 -15.33 9.94 31.06
CA GLU A 27 -14.61 9.67 32.29
C GLU A 27 -14.39 8.17 32.55
N ASN A 28 -15.34 7.33 32.20
CA ASN A 28 -15.29 5.89 32.50
C ASN A 28 -14.66 5.05 31.39
N PHE A 29 -14.71 5.49 30.15
CA PHE A 29 -14.26 4.75 28.99
C PHE A 29 -13.09 5.41 28.26
N LEU A 30 -13.23 6.67 27.87
CA LEU A 30 -12.23 7.33 27.03
C LEU A 30 -10.95 7.70 27.80
N PHE A 31 -11.07 8.29 28.95
CA PHE A 31 -9.91 8.75 29.73
C PHE A 31 -9.08 7.60 30.29
N PRO A 32 -9.67 6.56 30.91
CA PRO A 32 -8.87 5.43 31.40
C PRO A 32 -8.12 4.67 30.31
N LYS A 33 -8.70 4.60 29.11
CA LYS A 33 -8.06 3.97 27.95
C LYS A 33 -7.14 4.91 27.17
N LYS A 34 -7.03 6.16 27.58
CA LYS A 34 -6.25 7.19 26.89
C LYS A 34 -6.66 7.39 25.42
N LEU A 35 -7.93 7.19 25.13
CA LEU A 35 -8.51 7.38 23.79
C LEU A 35 -8.88 8.82 23.50
N ALA A 36 -9.10 9.63 24.54
CA ALA A 36 -9.42 11.04 24.43
C ALA A 36 -8.92 11.83 25.62
N VAL A 37 -8.85 13.14 25.45
CA VAL A 37 -8.56 14.11 26.51
C VAL A 37 -9.61 15.19 26.53
N ALA A 38 -9.79 15.84 27.68
CA ALA A 38 -10.72 16.95 27.81
C ALA A 38 -10.34 18.10 26.88
N ALA A 39 -11.33 18.71 26.22
CA ALA A 39 -11.13 19.84 25.32
C ALA A 39 -10.95 21.15 26.12
N THR A 40 -9.79 21.32 26.74
CA THR A 40 -9.39 22.56 27.39
C THR A 40 -8.63 23.49 26.44
N LYS A 41 -8.52 24.77 26.77
CA LYS A 41 -7.79 25.73 25.93
C LYS A 41 -6.33 25.30 25.69
N GLY A 42 -5.66 24.76 26.71
CA GLY A 42 -4.32 24.23 26.55
C GLY A 42 -4.25 23.00 25.67
N ASN A 43 -5.19 22.08 25.83
CA ASN A 43 -5.27 20.87 25.00
C ASN A 43 -5.64 21.20 23.56
N LEU A 44 -6.48 22.21 23.32
CA LEU A 44 -6.79 22.69 21.98
C LEU A 44 -5.56 23.25 21.25
N LYS A 45 -4.70 24.03 21.95
CA LYS A 45 -3.43 24.49 21.38
C LYS A 45 -2.52 23.34 21.00
N GLN A 46 -2.36 22.37 21.91
CA GLN A 46 -1.58 21.18 21.63
C GLN A 46 -2.17 20.36 20.45
N LEU A 47 -3.48 20.36 20.34
CA LEU A 47 -4.17 19.73 19.22
C LEU A 47 -3.82 20.40 17.89
N ASP A 48 -3.86 21.73 17.84
CA ASP A 48 -3.50 22.49 16.63
C ASP A 48 -2.03 22.22 16.21
N GLU A 49 -1.12 22.21 17.18
CA GLU A 49 0.27 21.85 16.92
C GLU A 49 0.41 20.41 16.42
N ARG A 50 -0.31 19.47 17.04
CA ARG A 50 -0.34 18.07 16.58
C ARG A 50 -0.94 17.92 15.18
N ARG A 51 -2.05 18.61 14.91
CA ARG A 51 -2.66 18.64 13.58
C ARG A 51 -1.69 19.15 12.52
N ASN A 52 -0.97 20.22 12.81
CA ASN A 52 0.05 20.75 11.91
C ASN A 52 1.17 19.73 11.67
N ASN A 53 1.62 19.05 12.72
CA ASN A 53 2.65 18.02 12.62
C ASN A 53 2.15 16.79 11.85
N ILE A 54 0.91 16.38 12.11
CA ILE A 54 0.27 15.27 11.38
C ILE A 54 0.10 15.64 9.91
N ALA A 55 -0.39 16.85 9.62
CA ALA A 55 -0.55 17.32 8.25
C ALA A 55 0.79 17.36 7.49
N LYS A 56 1.87 17.82 8.14
CA LYS A 56 3.23 17.79 7.57
C LYS A 56 3.70 16.36 7.29
N ARG A 57 3.50 15.45 8.24
CA ARG A 57 3.85 14.04 8.06
C ARG A 57 3.05 13.38 6.95
N GLU A 58 1.74 13.67 6.88
CA GLU A 58 0.90 13.17 5.79
C GLU A 58 1.32 13.72 4.44
N ALA A 59 1.63 15.00 4.35
CA ALA A 59 2.13 15.61 3.12
C ALA A 59 3.43 14.93 2.64
N VAL A 60 4.36 14.67 3.55
CA VAL A 60 5.61 13.94 3.23
C VAL A 60 5.33 12.52 2.79
N ARG A 61 4.43 11.82 3.49
CA ARG A 61 4.04 10.44 3.12
C ARG A 61 3.35 10.39 1.76
N LEU A 62 2.48 11.35 1.48
CA LEU A 62 1.82 11.47 0.17
C LEU A 62 2.84 11.75 -0.94
N ALA A 63 3.76 12.68 -0.71
CA ALA A 63 4.83 12.97 -1.67
C ALA A 63 5.69 11.73 -1.93
N THR A 64 6.13 11.03 -0.89
CA THR A 64 6.89 9.79 -1.01
C THR A 64 6.10 8.70 -1.73
N ALA A 65 4.82 8.56 -1.43
CA ALA A 65 3.95 7.60 -2.11
C ALA A 65 3.79 7.93 -3.59
N ASN A 66 3.64 9.20 -3.95
CA ASN A 66 3.56 9.62 -5.34
C ASN A 66 4.89 9.40 -6.10
N GLU A 67 6.02 9.68 -5.46
CA GLU A 67 7.34 9.38 -6.03
C GLU A 67 7.51 7.88 -6.25
N THR A 68 7.13 7.08 -5.28
CA THR A 68 7.17 5.62 -5.39
C THR A 68 6.23 5.12 -6.47
N LYS A 69 5.03 5.68 -6.56
CA LYS A 69 4.09 5.37 -7.65
C LYS A 69 4.72 5.65 -9.01
N ALA A 70 5.30 6.83 -9.20
CA ALA A 70 5.97 7.20 -10.46
C ALA A 70 7.16 6.27 -10.77
N ALA A 71 7.86 5.81 -9.74
CA ALA A 71 8.94 4.85 -9.91
C ALA A 71 8.46 3.45 -10.32
N PHE A 72 7.25 3.08 -9.93
CA PHE A 72 6.66 1.80 -10.32
C PHE A 72 5.94 1.84 -11.67
N GLU A 73 5.36 2.97 -12.02
CA GLU A 73 4.67 3.12 -13.29
C GLU A 73 5.62 2.84 -14.47
N GLY A 74 5.22 1.96 -15.34
CA GLY A 74 6.02 1.54 -16.48
C GLY A 74 7.17 0.59 -16.16
N LYS A 75 7.30 0.14 -14.93
CA LYS A 75 8.29 -0.88 -14.57
C LYS A 75 7.70 -2.27 -14.72
N THR A 76 8.55 -3.17 -15.20
CA THR A 76 8.21 -4.57 -15.35
C THR A 76 9.06 -5.39 -14.40
N VAL A 77 8.40 -6.25 -13.64
CA VAL A 77 9.06 -7.15 -12.70
C VAL A 77 8.92 -8.57 -13.21
N THR A 78 10.02 -9.27 -13.27
CA THR A 78 10.05 -10.67 -13.72
C THR A 78 10.07 -11.61 -12.53
N VAL A 79 9.16 -12.57 -12.51
CA VAL A 79 9.13 -13.61 -11.49
C VAL A 79 9.42 -14.95 -12.17
N ASP A 80 10.53 -15.55 -11.82
CA ASP A 80 10.93 -16.83 -12.35
C ASP A 80 10.19 -17.96 -11.65
N VAL A 81 9.30 -18.59 -12.38
CA VAL A 81 8.57 -19.76 -11.91
C VAL A 81 8.59 -20.84 -13.00
N LYS A 82 8.68 -22.08 -12.60
CA LYS A 82 8.61 -23.19 -13.55
C LYS A 82 7.25 -23.23 -14.23
N VAL A 83 7.28 -23.16 -15.53
CA VAL A 83 6.09 -23.22 -16.36
C VAL A 83 5.91 -24.66 -16.83
N GLY A 84 4.72 -25.20 -16.63
CA GLY A 84 4.33 -26.49 -17.17
C GLY A 84 3.89 -26.42 -18.63
N ASP A 85 3.40 -27.51 -19.14
CA ASP A 85 2.79 -27.57 -20.45
C ASP A 85 1.59 -26.62 -20.53
N GLU A 86 1.32 -26.08 -21.69
CA GLU A 86 0.20 -25.16 -21.92
C GLU A 86 0.28 -23.80 -21.20
N GLY A 87 1.44 -23.43 -20.68
CA GLY A 87 1.61 -22.15 -20.00
C GLY A 87 1.06 -22.09 -18.59
N ILE A 88 0.69 -23.22 -18.01
CA ILE A 88 0.23 -23.31 -16.63
C ILE A 88 1.45 -23.47 -15.72
N LEU A 89 1.53 -22.71 -14.63
CA LEU A 89 2.60 -22.79 -13.68
C LEU A 89 2.51 -24.08 -12.84
N PHE A 90 3.66 -24.67 -12.51
CA PHE A 90 3.70 -25.79 -11.56
C PHE A 90 3.36 -25.40 -10.13
N GLY A 91 3.31 -24.12 -9.85
CA GLY A 91 2.92 -23.57 -8.57
C GLY A 91 2.08 -22.31 -8.80
N SER A 92 1.92 -21.52 -7.78
CA SER A 92 1.24 -20.23 -7.86
C SER A 92 2.16 -19.10 -7.44
N VAL A 93 2.08 -17.98 -8.14
CA VAL A 93 2.77 -16.76 -7.74
C VAL A 93 1.93 -16.04 -6.69
N THR A 94 2.49 -15.85 -5.53
CA THR A 94 1.85 -15.17 -4.41
C THR A 94 2.33 -13.73 -4.28
N ALA A 95 1.59 -12.94 -3.52
CA ALA A 95 1.98 -11.56 -3.20
C ALA A 95 3.39 -11.47 -2.57
N ALA A 96 3.78 -12.47 -1.78
CA ALA A 96 5.10 -12.52 -1.19
C ALA A 96 6.21 -12.65 -2.25
N MET A 97 6.03 -13.51 -3.23
CA MET A 97 6.99 -13.68 -4.33
C MET A 97 7.13 -12.42 -5.17
N ILE A 98 6.02 -11.72 -5.40
CA ILE A 98 6.02 -10.45 -6.11
C ILE A 98 6.77 -9.38 -5.31
N ALA A 99 6.51 -9.29 -4.01
CA ALA A 99 7.21 -8.35 -3.13
C ALA A 99 8.73 -8.62 -3.10
N ASP A 100 9.13 -9.88 -3.01
CA ASP A 100 10.54 -10.28 -3.04
C ASP A 100 11.20 -9.95 -4.39
N ALA A 101 10.50 -10.18 -5.49
CA ALA A 101 10.97 -9.85 -6.83
C ALA A 101 11.14 -8.33 -7.02
N ILE A 102 10.20 -7.54 -6.53
CA ILE A 102 10.29 -6.08 -6.55
C ILE A 102 11.49 -5.62 -5.73
N LYS A 103 11.68 -6.18 -4.55
CA LYS A 103 12.82 -5.86 -3.70
C LYS A 103 14.17 -6.21 -4.38
N ALA A 104 14.23 -7.34 -5.04
CA ALA A 104 15.44 -7.78 -5.73
C ALA A 104 15.76 -6.95 -6.99
N GLN A 105 14.75 -6.59 -7.77
CA GLN A 105 14.92 -5.92 -9.07
C GLN A 105 14.88 -4.40 -8.97
N LEU A 106 14.01 -3.84 -8.15
CA LEU A 106 13.82 -2.41 -7.97
C LEU A 106 14.49 -1.86 -6.70
N GLY A 107 14.91 -2.73 -5.78
CA GLY A 107 15.51 -2.33 -4.52
C GLY A 107 14.54 -1.69 -3.52
N MET A 108 13.24 -1.79 -3.77
CA MET A 108 12.21 -1.21 -2.92
C MET A 108 11.59 -2.28 -2.03
N ASP A 109 11.60 -2.04 -0.74
CA ASP A 109 11.00 -2.93 0.24
C ASP A 109 9.50 -2.67 0.36
N ILE A 110 8.71 -3.62 -0.10
CA ILE A 110 7.25 -3.54 -0.10
C ILE A 110 6.70 -4.71 0.70
N ASP A 111 5.77 -4.38 1.59
CA ASP A 111 5.06 -5.41 2.34
C ASP A 111 4.12 -6.18 1.40
N ARG A 112 4.18 -7.51 1.47
CA ARG A 112 3.27 -8.41 0.76
C ARG A 112 1.78 -8.08 0.95
N LYS A 113 1.44 -7.46 2.08
CA LYS A 113 0.06 -7.05 2.37
C LYS A 113 -0.41 -5.87 1.52
N ARG A 114 0.53 -5.12 0.96
CA ARG A 114 0.23 -3.98 0.08
C ARG A 114 0.05 -4.40 -1.37
N VAL A 115 0.46 -5.60 -1.72
CA VAL A 115 0.27 -6.16 -3.05
C VAL A 115 -1.16 -6.67 -3.15
N GLU A 116 -1.98 -5.98 -3.93
CA GLU A 116 -3.38 -6.37 -4.15
C GLU A 116 -3.46 -7.47 -5.20
N LEU A 117 -3.36 -8.70 -4.75
CA LEU A 117 -3.49 -9.88 -5.59
C LEU A 117 -4.75 -10.64 -5.16
N GLY A 118 -5.81 -10.53 -5.94
CA GLY A 118 -7.09 -11.17 -5.63
C GLY A 118 -7.01 -12.70 -5.61
N LYS A 119 -6.25 -13.26 -6.54
CA LYS A 119 -6.00 -14.70 -6.61
C LYS A 119 -4.54 -14.96 -6.97
N PRO A 120 -3.93 -16.03 -6.47
CA PRO A 120 -2.59 -16.40 -6.90
C PRO A 120 -2.52 -16.62 -8.41
N ILE A 121 -1.45 -16.13 -9.03
CA ILE A 121 -1.25 -16.28 -10.47
C ILE A 121 -0.82 -17.70 -10.77
N LYS A 122 -1.54 -18.37 -11.64
CA LYS A 122 -1.26 -19.75 -12.05
C LYS A 122 -0.92 -19.90 -13.52
N VAL A 123 -1.00 -18.83 -14.27
CA VAL A 123 -0.75 -18.80 -15.71
C VAL A 123 0.46 -17.94 -16.01
N ALA A 124 1.34 -18.42 -16.88
CA ALA A 124 2.48 -17.64 -17.34
C ALA A 124 2.04 -16.46 -18.22
N GLY A 125 2.76 -15.39 -18.18
CA GLY A 125 2.50 -14.21 -19.00
C GLY A 125 2.61 -12.90 -18.21
N ALA A 126 2.17 -11.83 -18.83
CA ALA A 126 2.13 -10.51 -18.23
C ALA A 126 0.85 -10.33 -17.42
N HIS A 127 1.01 -9.98 -16.16
CA HIS A 127 -0.10 -9.68 -15.26
C HIS A 127 0.11 -8.31 -14.63
N THR A 128 -0.91 -7.49 -14.67
CA THR A 128 -0.88 -6.19 -13.98
C THR A 128 -1.31 -6.39 -12.53
N VAL A 129 -0.47 -5.96 -11.63
CA VAL A 129 -0.71 -6.06 -10.18
C VAL A 129 -0.73 -4.67 -9.58
N ALA A 130 -1.76 -4.37 -8.82
CA ALA A 130 -1.85 -3.11 -8.10
C ALA A 130 -1.14 -3.24 -6.75
N ILE A 131 -0.36 -2.23 -6.40
CA ILE A 131 0.33 -2.13 -5.14
C ILE A 131 -0.22 -0.91 -4.40
N SER A 132 -0.80 -1.14 -3.23
CA SER A 132 -1.28 -0.07 -2.38
C SER A 132 -0.10 0.57 -1.64
N LEU A 133 0.19 1.82 -1.93
CA LEU A 133 1.30 2.55 -1.33
C LEU A 133 0.89 3.31 -0.07
N TYR A 134 -0.14 4.12 -0.20
CA TYR A 134 -0.64 4.92 0.92
C TYR A 134 -2.12 5.25 0.70
N ARG A 135 -2.97 4.89 1.65
CA ARG A 135 -4.44 5.09 1.57
C ARG A 135 -5.00 4.70 0.20
N GLU A 136 -5.36 5.67 -0.62
CA GLU A 136 -5.94 5.47 -1.95
C GLU A 136 -4.91 5.45 -3.08
N ILE A 137 -3.64 5.74 -2.78
CA ILE A 137 -2.59 5.75 -3.80
C ILE A 137 -2.17 4.32 -4.12
N LYS A 138 -2.42 3.92 -5.35
CA LYS A 138 -2.06 2.60 -5.87
C LYS A 138 -1.14 2.78 -7.07
N ALA A 139 -0.13 1.92 -7.17
CA ALA A 139 0.75 1.83 -8.32
C ALA A 139 0.46 0.53 -9.08
N GLU A 140 0.44 0.60 -10.38
CA GLU A 140 0.29 -0.59 -11.23
C GLU A 140 1.67 -1.03 -11.72
N VAL A 141 1.98 -2.29 -11.50
CA VAL A 141 3.23 -2.90 -11.95
C VAL A 141 2.90 -4.09 -12.83
N VAL A 142 3.57 -4.18 -13.95
CA VAL A 142 3.45 -5.34 -14.82
C VAL A 142 4.39 -6.43 -14.32
N VAL A 143 3.83 -7.57 -13.98
CA VAL A 143 4.59 -8.73 -13.51
C VAL A 143 4.62 -9.77 -14.62
N LEU A 144 5.81 -10.09 -15.10
CA LEU A 144 6.04 -11.15 -16.05
C LEU A 144 6.33 -12.45 -15.29
N VAL A 145 5.45 -13.40 -15.44
CA VAL A 145 5.50 -14.67 -14.71
C VAL A 145 5.93 -15.79 -15.64
N GLY A 146 6.99 -16.49 -15.27
CA GLY A 146 7.49 -17.63 -16.02
C GLY A 146 8.08 -17.29 -17.39
N VAL A 147 8.22 -16.01 -17.70
CA VAL A 147 8.81 -15.55 -18.97
C VAL A 147 10.27 -15.22 -18.75
N THR A 148 11.14 -15.93 -19.43
CA THR A 148 12.57 -15.63 -19.39
C THR A 148 12.91 -14.48 -20.33
N LEU A 149 14.03 -13.82 -20.07
CA LEU A 149 14.52 -12.78 -20.98
C LEU A 149 14.72 -13.31 -22.41
N SER A 150 15.11 -14.54 -22.57
CA SER A 150 15.26 -15.17 -23.88
C SER A 150 13.91 -15.29 -24.61
N LEU A 151 12.84 -15.60 -23.91
CA LEU A 151 11.51 -15.64 -24.50
C LEU A 151 11.01 -14.25 -24.90
N ILE A 152 11.25 -13.26 -24.06
CA ILE A 152 10.91 -11.88 -24.38
C ILE A 152 11.70 -11.42 -25.61
N HIS A 153 12.96 -11.77 -25.68
CA HIS A 153 13.82 -11.47 -26.80
C HIS A 153 13.40 -12.19 -28.10
N ILE A 154 12.98 -13.41 -27.99
CA ILE A 154 12.50 -14.19 -29.13
C ILE A 154 11.19 -13.62 -29.69
N SER A 155 10.30 -13.22 -28.85
CA SER A 155 9.02 -12.66 -29.29
C SER A 155 9.17 -11.33 -30.01
N GLU A 156 10.13 -10.56 -29.62
CA GLU A 156 10.42 -9.26 -30.21
C GLU A 156 10.93 -9.36 -31.64
N PRO A 157 11.87 -10.23 -31.96
CA PRO A 157 12.42 -10.30 -33.30
C PRO A 157 11.50 -10.88 -34.36
N THR A 158 10.40 -11.34 -34.01
CA THR A 158 9.51 -11.88 -35.02
C THR A 158 9.16 -10.90 -36.13
N ARG A 159 9.25 -9.66 -35.81
CA ARG A 159 9.04 -8.62 -36.80
C ARG A 159 10.00 -8.67 -37.99
N PRO A 160 11.20 -9.09 -37.84
CA PRO A 160 12.08 -9.01 -38.97
C PRO A 160 11.81 -10.01 -39.98
N LEU A 161 11.10 -10.67 -39.73
CA LEU A 161 11.02 -11.44 -40.66
C LEU A 161 10.92 -10.93 -41.80
N TYR A 162 10.99 -10.22 -41.91
CA TYR A 162 10.88 -9.94 -42.90
C TYR A 162 11.62 -10.11 -43.67
N ILE A 163 11.89 -10.32 -43.37
CA ILE A 163 12.37 -10.45 -44.23
C ILE A 163 12.18 -10.61 -45.38
#